data_8b0da9406c0a89510fc79939df9e116a
#
_entry.id   8b0da9406c0a89510fc79939df9e116a
#
_cell.length_a   1.000
_cell.length_b   1.000
_cell.length_c   1.000
_cell.angle_alpha   90.00
_cell.angle_beta   90.00
_cell.angle_gamma   90.00
#
_symmetry.space_group_name_H-M   'P 1'
#
loop_
_entity.id
_entity.type
_entity.pdbx_description
1 polymer ?
#
loop_
_entity_poly.entity_id
_entity_poly.type
_entity_poly.pdbx_seq_one_letter_code
_entity_poly.pdbx_strand_id
1 'polypeptide(L)'
;MDVLTVFLAAALSLLPVQAAAPALPAEIPLFPLPETTLFPGVSRPLQIYEPRYREMIADALKGNRIIGMVRLRPGFEKDYEGRPPIYAVGCAGRIVQYEQLPDGRYLVLLQGLTAFRVVSENQRKPYRLGRVEAVPDRIDEQERLPLSALRNRLAALLLKVLPFGVEPPAPSLEDDEFVNVVAQNLPMSEDDRQDLLERSSVLARARALVDGLDK
;
A
#
# COMPACT_ATOMS: atom_id res chain seq x y z
N MET A 1 -42.09 51.59 16.79
CA MET A 1 -40.82 51.68 16.08
C MET A 1 -40.12 50.35 16.26
N ASP A 2 -40.37 49.46 15.26
CA ASP A 2 -39.94 48.08 15.31
C ASP A 2 -38.48 47.98 14.78
N VAL A 3 -37.62 47.45 15.59
CA VAL A 3 -36.24 47.15 15.18
C VAL A 3 -36.19 45.66 14.81
N LEU A 4 -36.32 45.41 13.52
CA LEU A 4 -36.19 44.06 12.94
C LEU A 4 -34.73 43.70 12.87
N THR A 5 -34.27 42.91 13.83
CA THR A 5 -32.89 42.38 13.84
C THR A 5 -32.80 41.21 12.91
N VAL A 6 -32.18 41.41 11.75
CA VAL A 6 -31.89 40.38 10.76
C VAL A 6 -30.68 39.57 11.25
N PHE A 7 -30.88 38.34 11.73
CA PHE A 7 -29.84 37.36 11.94
C PHE A 7 -29.45 36.73 10.62
N LEU A 8 -28.33 37.18 10.03
CA LEU A 8 -27.72 36.53 8.92
C LEU A 8 -26.89 35.33 9.43
N ALA A 9 -27.49 34.14 9.42
CA ALA A 9 -26.81 32.91 9.74
C ALA A 9 -25.84 32.57 8.58
N ALA A 10 -24.56 32.84 8.76
CA ALA A 10 -23.53 32.37 7.86
C ALA A 10 -23.43 30.85 8.04
N ALA A 11 -23.99 30.08 7.10
CA ALA A 11 -23.78 28.66 6.98
C ALA A 11 -22.33 28.45 6.53
N LEU A 12 -21.45 28.19 7.50
CA LEU A 12 -20.07 27.76 7.24
C LEU A 12 -20.15 26.33 6.69
N SER A 13 -20.12 26.18 5.38
CA SER A 13 -20.06 24.89 4.71
C SER A 13 -18.72 24.24 5.07
N LEU A 14 -18.73 23.31 6.02
CA LEU A 14 -17.62 22.40 6.30
C LEU A 14 -17.48 21.49 5.06
N LEU A 15 -16.63 21.91 4.11
CA LEU A 15 -16.18 21.01 3.06
C LEU A 15 -15.41 19.86 3.74
N PRO A 16 -15.70 18.61 3.40
CA PRO A 16 -14.93 17.50 3.92
C PRO A 16 -13.47 17.70 3.51
N VAL A 17 -12.58 17.85 4.49
CA VAL A 17 -11.13 17.81 4.24
C VAL A 17 -10.82 16.39 3.82
N GLN A 18 -10.78 16.18 2.53
CA GLN A 18 -10.29 14.92 1.97
C GLN A 18 -8.81 14.86 2.33
N ALA A 19 -8.43 13.89 3.16
CA ALA A 19 -7.05 13.71 3.54
C ALA A 19 -6.21 13.57 2.26
N ALA A 20 -5.37 14.56 2.00
CA ALA A 20 -4.49 14.52 0.84
C ALA A 20 -3.61 13.26 0.95
N ALA A 21 -3.50 12.50 -0.13
CA ALA A 21 -2.59 11.38 -0.20
C ALA A 21 -1.19 11.84 0.30
N PRO A 22 -0.50 11.04 1.12
CA PRO A 22 0.77 11.44 1.68
C PRO A 22 1.74 11.78 0.55
N ALA A 23 2.27 13.00 0.55
CA ALA A 23 3.26 13.42 -0.42
C ALA A 23 4.51 12.56 -0.26
N LEU A 24 4.86 11.80 -1.29
CA LEU A 24 6.10 11.03 -1.30
C LEU A 24 7.28 11.95 -1.64
N PRO A 25 8.46 11.70 -1.06
CA PRO A 25 9.69 12.28 -1.56
C PRO A 25 9.89 11.91 -3.03
N ALA A 26 10.47 12.82 -3.81
CA ALA A 26 10.74 12.57 -5.23
C ALA A 26 11.67 11.36 -5.44
N GLU A 27 12.50 11.03 -4.46
CA GLU A 27 13.39 9.87 -4.46
C GLU A 27 13.26 9.11 -3.13
N ILE A 28 13.10 7.80 -3.20
CA ILE A 28 12.99 6.90 -2.05
C ILE A 28 13.91 5.68 -2.21
N PRO A 29 14.38 5.08 -1.10
CA PRO A 29 15.00 3.76 -1.14
C PRO A 29 14.02 2.72 -1.66
N LEU A 30 14.47 1.85 -2.57
CA LEU A 30 13.68 0.74 -3.08
C LEU A 30 14.13 -0.58 -2.45
N PHE A 31 13.17 -1.33 -1.94
CA PHE A 31 13.36 -2.65 -1.37
C PHE A 31 12.73 -3.70 -2.30
N PRO A 32 13.51 -4.27 -3.24
CA PRO A 32 13.02 -5.26 -4.16
C PRO A 32 12.98 -6.64 -3.52
N LEU A 33 11.83 -7.31 -3.61
CA LEU A 33 11.63 -8.67 -3.12
C LEU A 33 10.96 -9.53 -4.21
N PRO A 34 11.29 -10.83 -4.31
CA PRO A 34 10.73 -11.70 -5.35
C PRO A 34 9.26 -12.01 -5.13
N GLU A 35 8.87 -12.26 -3.87
CA GLU A 35 7.56 -12.82 -3.52
C GLU A 35 6.82 -11.93 -2.51
N THR A 36 6.88 -10.62 -2.70
CA THR A 36 6.29 -9.72 -1.71
C THR A 36 5.75 -8.46 -2.33
N THR A 37 4.45 -8.28 -2.21
CA THR A 37 3.73 -7.05 -2.54
C THR A 37 3.22 -6.40 -1.25
N LEU A 38 3.11 -5.09 -1.21
CA LEU A 38 2.52 -4.30 -0.13
C LEU A 38 1.36 -3.49 -0.70
N PHE A 39 0.27 -3.39 0.06
CA PHE A 39 -0.87 -2.53 -0.30
C PHE A 39 -0.99 -1.33 0.65
N PRO A 40 -1.55 -0.20 0.17
CA PRO A 40 -1.85 0.95 1.03
C PRO A 40 -2.73 0.57 2.22
N GLY A 41 -2.49 1.18 3.39
CA GLY A 41 -3.19 0.90 4.64
C GLY A 41 -2.75 -0.38 5.37
N VAL A 42 -2.10 -1.33 4.69
CA VAL A 42 -1.71 -2.62 5.26
C VAL A 42 -0.35 -2.55 5.93
N SER A 43 -0.21 -3.20 7.08
CA SER A 43 1.07 -3.33 7.79
C SER A 43 1.71 -4.70 7.53
N ARG A 44 3.03 -4.72 7.30
CA ARG A 44 3.80 -5.93 7.05
C ARG A 44 5.04 -5.99 7.93
N PRO A 45 5.23 -7.06 8.73
CA PRO A 45 6.47 -7.30 9.44
C PRO A 45 7.53 -7.80 8.46
N LEU A 46 8.75 -7.27 8.57
CA LEU A 46 9.90 -7.64 7.74
C LEU A 46 11.12 -7.86 8.62
N GLN A 47 11.92 -8.87 8.26
CA GLN A 47 13.23 -9.09 8.84
C GLN A 47 14.31 -8.71 7.81
N ILE A 48 15.17 -7.77 8.17
CA ILE A 48 16.20 -7.22 7.30
C ILE A 48 17.57 -7.75 7.73
N TYR A 49 18.17 -8.59 6.90
CA TYR A 49 19.43 -9.27 7.22
C TYR A 49 20.58 -8.90 6.28
N GLU A 50 20.32 -8.59 4.99
CA GLU A 50 21.34 -8.25 4.02
C GLU A 50 22.02 -6.91 4.35
N PRO A 51 23.36 -6.81 4.27
CA PRO A 51 24.10 -5.59 4.61
C PRO A 51 23.59 -4.35 3.88
N ARG A 52 23.31 -4.45 2.57
CA ARG A 52 22.78 -3.34 1.76
C ARG A 52 21.44 -2.84 2.26
N TYR A 53 20.55 -3.73 2.69
CA TYR A 53 19.23 -3.35 3.19
C TYR A 53 19.26 -2.91 4.65
N ARG A 54 20.22 -3.40 5.45
CA ARG A 54 20.47 -2.84 6.79
C ARG A 54 20.91 -1.38 6.71
N GLU A 55 21.80 -1.04 5.75
CA GLU A 55 22.16 0.35 5.49
C GLU A 55 20.96 1.19 5.03
N MET A 56 20.13 0.64 4.13
CA MET A 56 18.90 1.28 3.68
C MET A 56 17.97 1.64 4.84
N ILE A 57 17.73 0.70 5.77
CA ILE A 57 16.90 0.95 6.95
C ILE A 57 17.55 1.99 7.86
N ALA A 58 18.86 1.88 8.14
CA ALA A 58 19.58 2.85 8.96
C ALA A 58 19.48 4.27 8.41
N ASP A 59 19.56 4.43 7.08
CA ASP A 59 19.42 5.73 6.43
C ASP A 59 17.96 6.22 6.45
N ALA A 60 16.99 5.34 6.18
CA ALA A 60 15.57 5.69 6.25
C ALA A 60 15.15 6.16 7.66
N LEU A 61 15.67 5.52 8.71
CA LEU A 61 15.39 5.87 10.10
C LEU A 61 15.92 7.25 10.50
N LYS A 62 16.99 7.75 9.85
CA LYS A 62 17.51 9.12 10.07
C LYS A 62 16.64 10.18 9.36
N GLY A 63 15.79 9.78 8.41
CA GLY A 63 14.95 10.66 7.60
C GLY A 63 13.46 10.51 7.89
N ASN A 64 12.68 10.42 6.82
CA ASN A 64 11.22 10.35 6.85
C ASN A 64 10.67 8.95 7.11
N ARG A 65 11.52 7.93 7.24
CA ARG A 65 11.20 6.51 7.45
C ARG A 65 10.40 5.87 6.30
N ILE A 66 10.49 6.43 5.10
CA ILE A 66 9.79 5.91 3.92
C ILE A 66 10.74 5.07 3.09
N ILE A 67 10.29 3.86 2.72
CA ILE A 67 10.91 2.98 1.73
C ILE A 67 9.86 2.51 0.74
N GLY A 68 10.26 2.18 -0.48
CA GLY A 68 9.37 1.64 -1.50
C GLY A 68 9.55 0.14 -1.63
N MET A 69 8.51 -0.65 -1.37
CA MET A 69 8.51 -2.07 -1.73
C MET A 69 8.18 -2.21 -3.20
N VAL A 70 9.02 -2.94 -3.92
CA VAL A 70 8.82 -3.30 -5.32
C VAL A 70 9.05 -4.78 -5.51
N ARG A 71 8.34 -5.39 -6.44
CA ARG A 71 8.53 -6.79 -6.76
C ARG A 71 9.59 -6.96 -7.85
N LEU A 72 10.45 -7.98 -7.70
CA LEU A 72 11.37 -8.41 -8.75
C LEU A 72 10.57 -9.11 -9.86
N ARG A 73 11.00 -8.92 -11.11
CA ARG A 73 10.46 -9.69 -12.22
C ARG A 73 10.94 -11.14 -12.13
N PRO A 74 10.08 -12.13 -12.41
CA PRO A 74 10.47 -13.53 -12.37
C PRO A 74 11.52 -13.84 -13.44
N GLY A 75 12.32 -14.90 -13.24
CA GLY A 75 13.35 -15.37 -14.16
C GLY A 75 14.72 -14.73 -13.97
N PHE A 76 14.88 -13.87 -12.97
CA PHE A 76 16.15 -13.20 -12.65
C PHE A 76 16.69 -13.57 -11.26
N GLU A 77 16.26 -14.68 -10.69
CA GLU A 77 16.59 -15.11 -9.33
C GLU A 77 18.11 -15.32 -9.16
N LYS A 78 18.80 -15.75 -10.24
CA LYS A 78 20.25 -15.95 -10.25
C LYS A 78 21.05 -14.64 -10.16
N ASP A 79 20.42 -13.52 -10.53
CA ASP A 79 21.02 -12.18 -10.50
C ASP A 79 20.55 -11.34 -9.30
N TYR A 80 19.98 -12.00 -8.27
CA TYR A 80 19.39 -11.32 -7.12
C TYR A 80 20.33 -10.32 -6.43
N GLU A 81 21.61 -10.66 -6.30
CA GLU A 81 22.64 -9.78 -5.71
C GLU A 81 23.01 -8.61 -6.63
N GLY A 82 22.74 -8.72 -7.92
CA GLY A 82 22.91 -7.68 -8.91
C GLY A 82 21.78 -6.64 -8.86
N ARG A 83 21.33 -6.25 -10.06
CA ARG A 83 20.20 -5.33 -10.22
C ARG A 83 19.16 -5.92 -11.18
N PRO A 84 18.51 -7.03 -10.81
CA PRO A 84 17.51 -7.64 -11.66
C PRO A 84 16.36 -6.68 -11.93
N PRO A 85 15.65 -6.82 -13.05
CA PRO A 85 14.49 -6.00 -13.37
C PRO A 85 13.43 -6.05 -12.27
N ILE A 86 12.77 -4.91 -12.03
CA ILE A 86 11.66 -4.78 -11.09
C ILE A 86 10.36 -4.45 -11.83
N TYR A 87 9.23 -4.66 -11.18
CA TYR A 87 7.98 -4.10 -11.63
C TYR A 87 7.99 -2.59 -11.48
N ALA A 88 7.34 -1.90 -12.41
CA ALA A 88 7.32 -0.43 -12.40
C ALA A 88 6.45 0.13 -11.28
N VAL A 89 5.47 -0.63 -10.81
CA VAL A 89 4.57 -0.22 -9.72
C VAL A 89 4.93 -0.96 -8.45
N GLY A 90 5.03 -0.21 -7.37
CA GLY A 90 5.22 -0.70 -6.01
C GLY A 90 4.37 0.08 -5.02
N CYS A 91 4.57 -0.19 -3.73
CA CYS A 91 3.91 0.54 -2.65
C CYS A 91 4.96 1.16 -1.72
N ALA A 92 4.85 2.46 -1.49
CA ALA A 92 5.63 3.16 -0.47
C ALA A 92 5.09 2.81 0.91
N GLY A 93 5.97 2.49 1.83
CA GLY A 93 5.62 2.21 3.21
C GLY A 93 6.44 3.05 4.17
N ARG A 94 5.87 3.31 5.34
CA ARG A 94 6.55 3.96 6.46
C ARG A 94 6.92 2.93 7.52
N ILE A 95 8.15 2.98 7.99
CA ILE A 95 8.60 2.20 9.14
C ILE A 95 7.96 2.78 10.39
N VAL A 96 6.93 2.10 10.92
CA VAL A 96 6.16 2.54 12.10
C VAL A 96 6.74 1.99 13.39
N GLN A 97 7.34 0.79 13.34
CA GLN A 97 8.06 0.18 14.45
C GLN A 97 9.33 -0.47 13.93
N TYR A 98 10.36 -0.50 14.75
CA TYR A 98 11.60 -1.23 14.44
C TYR A 98 12.33 -1.64 15.71
N GLU A 99 13.12 -2.70 15.57
CA GLU A 99 14.09 -3.17 16.55
C GLU A 99 15.37 -3.53 15.83
N GLN A 100 16.52 -3.07 16.35
CA GLN A 100 17.83 -3.51 15.85
C GLN A 100 18.36 -4.61 16.75
N LEU A 101 18.59 -5.79 16.18
CA LEU A 101 19.11 -6.94 16.90
C LEU A 101 20.62 -6.81 17.14
N PRO A 102 21.18 -7.54 18.15
CA PRO A 102 22.62 -7.48 18.46
C PRO A 102 23.52 -7.88 17.29
N ASP A 103 23.05 -8.68 16.36
CA ASP A 103 23.77 -9.10 15.15
C ASP A 103 23.67 -8.08 13.99
N GLY A 104 23.01 -6.96 14.23
CA GLY A 104 22.83 -5.86 13.29
C GLY A 104 21.68 -6.01 12.31
N ARG A 105 20.89 -7.10 12.38
CA ARG A 105 19.63 -7.22 11.64
C ARG A 105 18.60 -6.25 12.19
N TYR A 106 17.58 -5.95 11.38
CA TYR A 106 16.42 -5.18 11.82
C TYR A 106 15.15 -6.02 11.71
N LEU A 107 14.29 -5.90 12.71
CA LEU A 107 12.88 -6.23 12.62
C LEU A 107 12.14 -4.92 12.41
N VAL A 108 11.34 -4.81 11.36
CA VAL A 108 10.59 -3.59 11.07
C VAL A 108 9.13 -3.91 10.80
N LEU A 109 8.24 -3.04 11.23
CA LEU A 109 6.85 -3.03 10.81
C LEU A 109 6.69 -1.91 9.79
N LEU A 110 6.42 -2.29 8.55
CA LEU A 110 6.23 -1.38 7.43
C LEU A 110 4.74 -1.21 7.16
N GLN A 111 4.22 0.02 7.28
CA GLN A 111 2.84 0.36 6.95
C GLN A 111 2.77 0.96 5.55
N GLY A 112 1.98 0.38 4.66
CA GLY A 112 1.73 0.89 3.32
C GLY A 112 1.06 2.26 3.33
N LEU A 113 1.57 3.18 2.54
CA LEU A 113 1.07 4.55 2.43
C LEU A 113 0.29 4.77 1.14
N THR A 114 0.92 4.47 0.01
CA THR A 114 0.35 4.68 -1.33
C THR A 114 1.14 3.90 -2.36
N ALA A 115 0.47 3.47 -3.42
CA ALA A 115 1.16 2.94 -4.59
C ALA A 115 2.00 4.05 -5.25
N PHE A 116 3.06 3.65 -5.95
CA PHE A 116 3.89 4.55 -6.74
C PHE A 116 4.36 3.87 -8.01
N ARG A 117 4.79 4.70 -8.97
CA ARG A 117 5.48 4.26 -10.19
C ARG A 117 6.94 4.68 -10.13
N VAL A 118 7.84 3.76 -10.43
CA VAL A 118 9.28 4.04 -10.60
C VAL A 118 9.48 4.73 -11.95
N VAL A 119 10.06 5.91 -11.92
CA VAL A 119 10.38 6.72 -13.12
C VAL A 119 11.82 6.44 -13.57
N SER A 120 12.73 6.36 -12.62
CA SER A 120 14.14 6.06 -12.86
C SER A 120 14.82 5.55 -11.60
N GLU A 121 15.95 4.88 -11.77
CA GLU A 121 16.79 4.41 -10.67
C GLU A 121 18.19 5.03 -10.76
N ASN A 122 18.86 5.14 -9.61
CA ASN A 122 20.28 5.51 -9.55
C ASN A 122 21.08 4.56 -8.63
N GLN A 123 22.43 4.68 -8.69
CA GLN A 123 23.35 3.75 -8.05
C GLN A 123 24.26 4.43 -7.02
N ARG A 124 23.81 5.51 -6.40
CA ARG A 124 24.62 6.28 -5.43
C ARG A 124 24.78 5.59 -4.08
N LYS A 125 24.04 4.50 -3.85
CA LYS A 125 24.02 3.73 -2.60
C LYS A 125 24.20 2.23 -2.90
N PRO A 126 24.59 1.41 -1.92
CA PRO A 126 24.62 -0.06 -2.07
C PRO A 126 23.24 -0.66 -2.35
N TYR A 127 22.18 0.03 -1.96
CA TYR A 127 20.77 -0.29 -2.25
C TYR A 127 20.23 0.59 -3.39
N ARG A 128 19.08 0.24 -3.94
CA ARG A 128 18.45 1.01 -5.02
C ARG A 128 17.84 2.29 -4.48
N LEU A 129 18.04 3.38 -5.20
CA LEU A 129 17.28 4.63 -5.02
C LEU A 129 16.45 4.84 -6.27
N GLY A 130 15.15 5.03 -6.10
CA GLY A 130 14.21 5.27 -7.18
C GLY A 130 13.60 6.67 -7.12
N ARG A 131 13.63 7.37 -8.24
CA ARG A 131 12.73 8.49 -8.46
C ARG A 131 11.34 7.95 -8.72
N VAL A 132 10.35 8.42 -7.99
CA VAL A 132 9.00 7.85 -7.97
C VAL A 132 7.93 8.92 -8.13
N GLU A 133 6.81 8.49 -8.68
CA GLU A 133 5.57 9.27 -8.76
C GLU A 133 4.47 8.52 -8.00
N ALA A 134 3.82 9.19 -7.06
CA ALA A 134 2.71 8.60 -6.31
C ALA A 134 1.53 8.28 -7.25
N VAL A 135 0.92 7.12 -7.03
CA VAL A 135 -0.31 6.68 -7.69
C VAL A 135 -1.34 6.41 -6.59
N PRO A 136 -1.92 7.46 -6.01
CA PRO A 136 -2.84 7.30 -4.89
C PRO A 136 -4.14 6.63 -5.33
N ASP A 137 -4.65 5.76 -4.47
CA ASP A 137 -6.01 5.23 -4.57
C ASP A 137 -7.01 6.38 -4.34
N ARG A 138 -7.53 6.94 -5.42
CA ARG A 138 -8.60 7.95 -5.35
C ARG A 138 -9.93 7.25 -5.49
N ILE A 139 -10.87 7.62 -4.63
CA ILE A 139 -12.25 7.16 -4.69
C ILE A 139 -13.10 8.38 -5.02
N ASP A 140 -13.58 8.43 -6.25
CA ASP A 140 -14.52 9.47 -6.67
C ASP A 140 -15.88 9.26 -6.00
N GLU A 141 -16.65 10.32 -5.81
CA GLU A 141 -17.96 10.25 -5.15
C GLU A 141 -18.90 9.25 -5.84
N GLN A 142 -18.80 9.13 -7.17
CA GLN A 142 -19.59 8.18 -7.96
C GLN A 142 -19.16 6.72 -7.73
N GLU A 143 -17.94 6.48 -7.25
CA GLU A 143 -17.39 5.14 -6.98
C GLU A 143 -17.73 4.62 -5.58
N ARG A 144 -18.13 5.49 -4.64
CA ARG A 144 -18.38 5.13 -3.23
C ARG A 144 -19.45 4.05 -3.07
N LEU A 145 -20.63 4.25 -3.65
CA LEU A 145 -21.70 3.26 -3.56
C LEU A 145 -21.36 1.94 -4.28
N PRO A 146 -20.84 1.94 -5.51
CA PRO A 146 -20.34 0.72 -6.15
C PRO A 146 -19.25 0.00 -5.35
N LEU A 147 -18.32 0.74 -4.75
CA LEU A 147 -17.25 0.15 -3.93
C LEU A 147 -17.81 -0.52 -2.67
N SER A 148 -18.70 0.17 -1.96
CA SER A 148 -19.34 -0.38 -0.77
C SER A 148 -20.17 -1.65 -1.08
N ALA A 149 -20.86 -1.67 -2.22
CA ALA A 149 -21.59 -2.86 -2.67
C ALA A 149 -20.64 -4.04 -2.95
N LEU A 150 -19.52 -3.80 -3.65
CA LEU A 150 -18.51 -4.83 -3.91
C LEU A 150 -17.82 -5.29 -2.63
N ARG A 151 -17.49 -4.38 -1.72
CA ARG A 151 -16.92 -4.71 -0.40
C ARG A 151 -17.84 -5.65 0.37
N ASN A 152 -19.15 -5.38 0.41
CA ASN A 152 -20.12 -6.24 1.10
C ASN A 152 -20.23 -7.62 0.42
N ARG A 153 -20.22 -7.67 -0.91
CA ARG A 153 -20.17 -8.93 -1.65
C ARG A 153 -18.88 -9.72 -1.36
N LEU A 154 -17.74 -9.03 -1.37
CA LEU A 154 -16.44 -9.62 -1.05
C LEU A 154 -16.44 -10.22 0.37
N ALA A 155 -16.96 -9.49 1.36
CA ALA A 155 -17.08 -9.98 2.73
C ALA A 155 -17.94 -11.26 2.81
N ALA A 156 -19.07 -11.30 2.08
CA ALA A 156 -19.92 -12.49 2.03
C ALA A 156 -19.26 -13.69 1.34
N LEU A 157 -18.43 -13.46 0.32
CA LEU A 157 -17.67 -14.51 -0.36
C LEU A 157 -16.54 -15.05 0.54
N LEU A 158 -15.83 -14.17 1.26
CA LEU A 158 -14.78 -14.57 2.18
C LEU A 158 -15.29 -15.53 3.26
N LEU A 159 -16.48 -15.32 3.79
CA LEU A 159 -17.09 -16.24 4.78
C LEU A 159 -17.29 -17.66 4.25
N LYS A 160 -17.33 -17.85 2.93
CA LYS A 160 -17.51 -19.17 2.29
C LYS A 160 -16.18 -19.86 1.99
N VAL A 161 -15.11 -19.07 1.75
CA VAL A 161 -13.84 -19.60 1.25
C VAL A 161 -12.72 -19.61 2.31
N LEU A 162 -12.85 -18.81 3.37
CA LEU A 162 -11.86 -18.78 4.43
C LEU A 162 -11.86 -20.09 5.22
N PRO A 163 -10.67 -20.64 5.56
CA PRO A 163 -10.57 -21.81 6.42
C PRO A 163 -11.21 -21.59 7.80
N PHE A 164 -11.65 -22.67 8.42
CA PHE A 164 -12.18 -22.61 9.78
C PHE A 164 -11.16 -21.97 10.75
N GLY A 165 -11.61 -20.98 11.52
CA GLY A 165 -10.78 -20.25 12.47
C GLY A 165 -10.03 -19.05 11.88
N VAL A 166 -10.15 -18.79 10.58
CA VAL A 166 -9.64 -17.56 9.95
C VAL A 166 -10.77 -16.54 9.88
N GLU A 167 -10.59 -15.41 10.56
CA GLU A 167 -11.59 -14.33 10.54
C GLU A 167 -11.38 -13.43 9.33
N PRO A 168 -12.48 -12.96 8.69
CA PRO A 168 -12.40 -11.94 7.67
C PRO A 168 -11.88 -10.62 8.26
N PRO A 169 -11.40 -9.67 7.44
CA PRO A 169 -11.00 -8.36 7.92
C PRO A 169 -12.13 -7.68 8.69
N ALA A 170 -11.76 -6.86 9.69
CA ALA A 170 -12.72 -6.20 10.57
C ALA A 170 -13.77 -5.40 9.76
N PRO A 171 -15.07 -5.52 10.10
CA PRO A 171 -16.12 -4.81 9.38
C PRO A 171 -16.06 -3.29 9.57
N SER A 172 -15.32 -2.80 10.58
CA SER A 172 -15.12 -1.38 10.87
C SER A 172 -14.08 -0.70 9.97
N LEU A 173 -13.35 -1.45 9.14
CA LEU A 173 -12.42 -0.86 8.18
C LEU A 173 -13.17 -0.06 7.11
N GLU A 174 -12.56 1.04 6.67
CA GLU A 174 -13.03 1.77 5.49
C GLU A 174 -13.00 0.85 4.25
N ASP A 175 -13.80 1.14 3.24
CA ASP A 175 -13.99 0.24 2.10
C ASP A 175 -12.70 -0.05 1.34
N ASP A 176 -11.83 0.95 1.16
CA ASP A 176 -10.52 0.82 0.51
C ASP A 176 -9.54 0.01 1.36
N GLU A 177 -9.47 0.27 2.66
CA GLU A 177 -8.65 -0.50 3.59
C GLU A 177 -9.07 -1.97 3.60
N PHE A 178 -10.38 -2.26 3.65
CA PHE A 178 -10.90 -3.62 3.60
C PHE A 178 -10.44 -4.35 2.33
N VAL A 179 -10.62 -3.71 1.17
CA VAL A 179 -10.20 -4.28 -0.13
C VAL A 179 -8.69 -4.55 -0.16
N ASN A 180 -7.88 -3.62 0.35
CA ASN A 180 -6.43 -3.74 0.38
C ASN A 180 -5.96 -4.84 1.34
N VAL A 181 -6.60 -4.98 2.51
CA VAL A 181 -6.32 -6.09 3.45
C VAL A 181 -6.65 -7.44 2.81
N VAL A 182 -7.77 -7.54 2.09
CA VAL A 182 -8.12 -8.77 1.36
C VAL A 182 -7.08 -9.06 0.27
N ALA A 183 -6.73 -8.08 -0.57
CA ALA A 183 -5.73 -8.22 -1.62
C ALA A 183 -4.37 -8.67 -1.09
N GLN A 184 -4.00 -8.18 0.10
CA GLN A 184 -2.74 -8.54 0.77
C GLN A 184 -2.71 -9.98 1.25
N ASN A 185 -3.82 -10.49 1.80
CA ASN A 185 -3.83 -11.72 2.60
C ASN A 185 -4.54 -12.90 1.93
N LEU A 186 -5.35 -12.67 0.91
CA LEU A 186 -6.03 -13.75 0.20
C LEU A 186 -5.00 -14.64 -0.51
N PRO A 187 -5.10 -16.00 -0.36
CA PRO A 187 -4.24 -16.92 -1.08
C PRO A 187 -4.38 -16.74 -2.60
N MET A 188 -3.30 -16.32 -3.25
CA MET A 188 -3.21 -16.14 -4.70
C MET A 188 -1.75 -16.14 -5.14
N SER A 189 -1.51 -16.24 -6.45
CA SER A 189 -0.15 -16.07 -6.97
C SER A 189 0.37 -14.64 -6.76
N GLU A 190 1.69 -14.49 -6.67
CA GLU A 190 2.27 -13.15 -6.55
C GLU A 190 2.10 -12.32 -7.84
N ASP A 191 1.90 -12.97 -8.99
CA ASP A 191 1.56 -12.28 -10.25
C ASP A 191 0.16 -11.67 -10.17
N ASP A 192 -0.84 -12.43 -9.72
CA ASP A 192 -2.20 -11.92 -9.50
C ASP A 192 -2.20 -10.78 -8.47
N ARG A 193 -1.39 -10.92 -7.41
CA ARG A 193 -1.26 -9.89 -6.37
C ARG A 193 -0.66 -8.60 -6.91
N GLN A 194 0.38 -8.71 -7.76
CA GLN A 194 0.97 -7.57 -8.45
C GLN A 194 -0.04 -6.91 -9.39
N ASP A 195 -0.78 -7.71 -10.15
CA ASP A 195 -1.84 -7.20 -11.04
C ASP A 195 -2.92 -6.42 -10.26
N LEU A 196 -3.28 -6.88 -9.06
CA LEU A 196 -4.21 -6.14 -8.18
C LEU A 196 -3.63 -4.80 -7.73
N LEU A 197 -2.32 -4.73 -7.40
CA LEU A 197 -1.67 -3.46 -7.02
C LEU A 197 -1.64 -2.48 -8.21
N GLU A 198 -1.50 -2.98 -9.43
CA GLU A 198 -1.44 -2.17 -10.66
C GLU A 198 -2.80 -1.70 -11.17
N ARG A 199 -3.93 -2.13 -10.56
CA ARG A 199 -5.27 -1.66 -10.95
C ARG A 199 -5.40 -0.15 -10.78
N SER A 200 -6.14 0.47 -11.69
CA SER A 200 -6.29 1.92 -11.79
C SER A 200 -7.06 2.56 -10.62
N SER A 201 -7.85 1.77 -9.88
CA SER A 201 -8.59 2.23 -8.71
C SER A 201 -8.89 1.08 -7.74
N VAL A 202 -9.24 1.44 -6.50
CA VAL A 202 -9.72 0.47 -5.49
C VAL A 202 -10.98 -0.26 -5.98
N LEU A 203 -11.88 0.45 -6.67
CA LEU A 203 -13.08 -0.16 -7.24
C LEU A 203 -12.74 -1.26 -8.26
N ALA A 204 -11.74 -1.01 -9.14
CA ALA A 204 -11.27 -2.01 -10.10
C ALA A 204 -10.62 -3.20 -9.40
N ARG A 205 -9.88 -2.96 -8.30
CA ARG A 205 -9.29 -3.99 -7.44
C ARG A 205 -10.36 -4.84 -6.77
N ALA A 206 -11.38 -4.21 -6.16
CA ALA A 206 -12.50 -4.89 -5.51
C ALA A 206 -13.27 -5.78 -6.49
N ARG A 207 -13.53 -5.28 -7.71
CA ARG A 207 -14.18 -6.05 -8.77
C ARG A 207 -13.37 -7.30 -9.14
N ALA A 208 -12.07 -7.14 -9.36
CA ALA A 208 -11.20 -8.26 -9.71
C ALA A 208 -11.16 -9.34 -8.61
N LEU A 209 -11.16 -8.95 -7.32
CA LEU A 209 -11.24 -9.87 -6.19
C LEU A 209 -12.56 -10.64 -6.16
N VAL A 210 -13.68 -9.96 -6.34
CA VAL A 210 -15.01 -10.59 -6.41
C VAL A 210 -15.08 -11.57 -7.56
N ASP A 211 -14.68 -11.16 -8.78
CA ASP A 211 -14.70 -11.99 -9.98
C ASP A 211 -13.79 -13.23 -9.84
N GLY A 212 -12.69 -13.11 -9.09
CA GLY A 212 -11.79 -14.22 -8.78
C GLY A 212 -12.38 -15.24 -7.81
N LEU A 213 -13.18 -14.80 -6.84
CA LEU A 213 -13.81 -15.65 -5.83
C LEU A 213 -15.15 -16.26 -6.26
N ASP A 214 -15.80 -15.71 -7.27
CA ASP A 214 -17.08 -16.21 -7.82
C ASP A 214 -16.91 -17.37 -8.83
N LYS A 215 -15.67 -17.76 -9.17
CA LYS A 215 -15.35 -18.87 -10.09
C LYS A 215 -15.27 -20.20 -9.36
#